data_4ef982db8febc0265411da545d0661ba
#
_entry.id   4ef982db8febc0265411da545d0661ba
#
_cell.length_a   1.000
_cell.length_b   1.000
_cell.length_c   1.000
_cell.angle_alpha   90.00
_cell.angle_beta   90.00
_cell.angle_gamma   90.00
#
_symmetry.space_group_name_H-M   'P 1'
#
loop_
_entity.id
_entity.type
_entity.pdbx_description
1 polymer ?
#
loop_
_entity_poly.entity_id
_entity_poly.type
_entity_poly.pdbx_seq_one_letter_code
_entity_poly.pdbx_strand_id
1 'polypeptide(L)'
;MRDRPRIQDLAADAGKDVTDKDVLKKWTGWHRIEADLWGGDDFHFANDEDRKKAADQLNEDTKKLYDLVYGNLEGTDGKFKLDLSDVVDGASSLMEEVATSKIVGEEDTFSHTDLYDFKANVEGATVAYGNVADLVKKKD
;
A
#
# COMPACT_ATOMS: atom_id res chain seq x y z
N MET A 1 -5.27 11.02 5.84
CA MET A 1 -4.84 9.62 5.81
C MET A 1 -4.55 9.02 7.20
N ARG A 2 -4.43 9.82 8.27
CA ARG A 2 -4.11 9.32 9.62
C ARG A 2 -5.24 8.58 10.35
N ASP A 3 -6.46 8.60 9.86
CA ASP A 3 -7.63 8.12 10.62
C ASP A 3 -8.26 6.81 10.10
N ARG A 4 -7.63 6.16 9.12
CA ARG A 4 -8.04 4.79 8.76
C ARG A 4 -6.98 3.83 9.26
N PRO A 5 -7.34 2.97 10.22
CA PRO A 5 -6.42 1.91 10.63
C PRO A 5 -6.01 1.10 9.40
N ARG A 6 -4.74 0.72 9.34
CA ARG A 6 -4.29 -0.20 8.30
C ARG A 6 -5.11 -1.48 8.39
N ILE A 7 -5.33 -2.12 7.27
CA ILE A 7 -6.08 -3.38 7.19
C ILE A 7 -5.54 -4.42 8.18
N GLN A 8 -4.23 -4.53 8.28
CA GLN A 8 -3.54 -5.37 9.25
C GLN A 8 -3.81 -4.96 10.70
N ASP A 9 -3.92 -3.66 10.98
CA ASP A 9 -4.24 -3.16 12.32
C ASP A 9 -5.67 -3.54 12.71
N LEU A 10 -6.63 -3.47 11.78
CA LEU A 10 -8.00 -3.92 12.01
C LEU A 10 -8.08 -5.44 12.27
N ALA A 11 -7.30 -6.23 11.54
CA ALA A 11 -7.22 -7.67 11.73
C ALA A 11 -6.51 -8.03 13.04
N ALA A 12 -5.41 -7.35 13.37
CA ALA A 12 -4.68 -7.52 14.62
C ALA A 12 -5.51 -7.10 15.84
N ASP A 13 -6.19 -5.95 15.77
CA ASP A 13 -7.09 -5.47 16.83
C ASP A 13 -8.28 -6.39 17.04
N ALA A 14 -8.76 -7.03 15.98
CA ALA A 14 -9.83 -8.02 16.06
C ALA A 14 -9.32 -9.40 16.55
N GLY A 15 -8.01 -9.61 16.66
CA GLY A 15 -7.41 -10.90 16.97
C GLY A 15 -7.74 -12.00 15.94
N LYS A 16 -7.97 -11.60 14.68
CA LYS A 16 -8.41 -12.48 13.60
C LYS A 16 -7.41 -12.47 12.45
N ASP A 17 -7.35 -13.61 11.76
CA ASP A 17 -6.56 -13.76 10.54
C ASP A 17 -7.07 -12.82 9.43
N VAL A 18 -6.17 -12.32 8.60
CA VAL A 18 -6.50 -11.52 7.41
C VAL A 18 -7.37 -12.27 6.41
N THR A 19 -7.39 -13.60 6.46
CA THR A 19 -8.25 -14.47 5.66
C THR A 19 -9.65 -14.68 6.26
N ASP A 20 -9.93 -14.14 7.47
CA ASP A 20 -11.27 -14.21 8.05
C ASP A 20 -12.25 -13.35 7.25
N LYS A 21 -13.25 -14.02 6.64
CA LYS A 21 -14.24 -13.38 5.78
C LYS A 21 -15.09 -12.31 6.47
N ASP A 22 -15.31 -12.41 7.78
CA ASP A 22 -16.06 -11.42 8.53
C ASP A 22 -15.23 -10.14 8.78
N VAL A 23 -13.93 -10.30 8.91
CA VAL A 23 -12.98 -9.18 8.93
C VAL A 23 -12.93 -8.53 7.55
N LEU A 24 -12.79 -9.33 6.51
CA LEU A 24 -12.65 -8.89 5.13
C LEU A 24 -13.85 -8.07 4.61
N LYS A 25 -15.05 -8.39 5.05
CA LYS A 25 -16.25 -7.60 4.71
C LYS A 25 -16.20 -6.15 5.15
N LYS A 26 -15.32 -5.83 6.10
CA LYS A 26 -15.12 -4.46 6.61
C LYS A 26 -13.99 -3.72 5.88
N TRP A 27 -13.26 -4.40 5.04
CA TRP A 27 -12.12 -3.85 4.34
C TRP A 27 -12.52 -3.02 3.13
N THR A 28 -11.60 -2.12 2.76
CA THR A 28 -11.58 -1.35 1.53
C THR A 28 -10.16 -1.36 0.96
N GLY A 29 -9.99 -0.92 -0.27
CA GLY A 29 -8.65 -0.80 -0.86
C GLY A 29 -8.23 -2.04 -1.65
N TRP A 30 -6.92 -2.11 -1.91
CA TRP A 30 -6.31 -3.11 -2.80
C TRP A 30 -6.61 -4.54 -2.38
N HIS A 31 -6.29 -4.91 -1.14
CA HIS A 31 -6.47 -6.29 -0.65
C HIS A 31 -7.94 -6.73 -0.57
N ARG A 32 -8.87 -5.79 -0.42
CA ARG A 32 -10.30 -6.15 -0.50
C ARG A 32 -10.70 -6.52 -1.92
N ILE A 33 -10.15 -5.84 -2.91
CA ILE A 33 -10.40 -6.17 -4.33
C ILE A 33 -9.64 -7.42 -4.74
N GLU A 34 -8.42 -7.60 -4.25
CA GLU A 34 -7.64 -8.83 -4.42
C GLU A 34 -8.43 -10.05 -3.93
N ALA A 35 -8.97 -9.98 -2.71
CA ALA A 35 -9.78 -11.04 -2.15
C ALA A 35 -11.04 -11.34 -2.98
N ASP A 36 -11.70 -10.32 -3.54
CA ASP A 36 -12.85 -10.51 -4.44
C ASP A 36 -12.46 -11.21 -5.75
N LEU A 37 -11.25 -10.94 -6.27
CA LEU A 37 -10.82 -11.48 -7.54
C LEU A 37 -10.23 -12.88 -7.44
N TRP A 38 -9.51 -13.19 -6.36
CA TRP A 38 -8.73 -14.42 -6.20
C TRP A 38 -9.06 -15.25 -4.97
N GLY A 39 -9.81 -14.72 -4.01
CA GLY A 39 -10.10 -15.40 -2.75
C GLY A 39 -11.18 -16.50 -2.83
N GLY A 40 -11.86 -16.64 -3.97
CA GLY A 40 -12.95 -17.59 -4.15
C GLY A 40 -14.30 -17.10 -3.62
N ASP A 41 -15.31 -17.96 -3.71
CA ASP A 41 -16.73 -17.60 -3.54
C ASP A 41 -17.05 -16.94 -2.19
N ASP A 42 -16.38 -17.33 -1.12
CA ASP A 42 -16.60 -16.79 0.22
C ASP A 42 -16.18 -15.31 0.37
N PHE A 43 -15.32 -14.83 -0.54
CA PHE A 43 -14.73 -13.49 -0.48
C PHE A 43 -15.31 -12.53 -1.50
N HIS A 44 -16.15 -12.99 -2.40
CA HIS A 44 -16.79 -12.12 -3.38
C HIS A 44 -17.66 -11.05 -2.73
N PHE A 45 -17.78 -9.91 -3.38
CA PHE A 45 -18.80 -8.93 -3.04
C PHE A 45 -20.18 -9.55 -3.24
N ALA A 46 -21.14 -9.14 -2.42
CA ALA A 46 -22.51 -9.68 -2.47
C ALA A 46 -23.20 -9.42 -3.82
N ASN A 47 -22.79 -8.39 -4.53
CA ASN A 47 -23.33 -7.97 -5.83
C ASN A 47 -22.38 -7.01 -6.57
N ASP A 48 -22.67 -6.77 -7.83
CA ASP A 48 -21.82 -5.90 -8.68
C ASP A 48 -21.86 -4.43 -8.26
N GLU A 49 -22.93 -3.98 -7.59
CA GLU A 49 -23.01 -2.60 -7.08
C GLU A 49 -22.00 -2.37 -5.96
N ASP A 50 -21.87 -3.31 -5.02
CA ASP A 50 -20.89 -3.22 -3.94
C ASP A 50 -19.45 -3.34 -4.47
N ARG A 51 -19.21 -4.22 -5.45
CA ARG A 51 -17.93 -4.31 -6.16
C ARG A 51 -17.56 -2.98 -6.81
N LYS A 52 -18.51 -2.38 -7.52
CA LYS A 52 -18.31 -1.08 -8.17
C LYS A 52 -18.02 0.02 -7.16
N LYS A 53 -18.74 0.08 -6.03
CA LYS A 53 -18.48 1.06 -4.96
C LYS A 53 -17.08 0.90 -4.39
N ALA A 54 -16.61 -0.33 -4.19
CA ALA A 54 -15.25 -0.57 -3.70
C ALA A 54 -14.18 -0.11 -4.69
N ALA A 55 -14.38 -0.35 -5.99
CA ALA A 55 -13.48 0.11 -7.04
C ALA A 55 -13.48 1.64 -7.17
N ASP A 56 -14.65 2.28 -7.14
CA ASP A 56 -14.80 3.74 -7.17
C ASP A 56 -14.09 4.37 -5.96
N GLN A 57 -14.27 3.79 -4.76
CA GLN A 57 -13.60 4.27 -3.54
C GLN A 57 -12.07 4.14 -3.64
N LEU A 58 -11.56 3.02 -4.15
CA LEU A 58 -10.13 2.85 -4.36
C LEU A 58 -9.56 3.87 -5.34
N ASN A 59 -10.28 4.13 -6.43
CA ASN A 59 -9.89 5.14 -7.41
C ASN A 59 -9.84 6.55 -6.79
N GLU A 60 -10.83 6.91 -5.96
CA GLU A 60 -10.83 8.18 -5.23
C GLU A 60 -9.66 8.28 -4.24
N ASP A 61 -9.40 7.22 -3.49
CA ASP A 61 -8.31 7.20 -2.50
C ASP A 61 -6.95 7.29 -3.18
N THR A 62 -6.77 6.61 -4.32
CA THR A 62 -5.54 6.70 -5.14
C THR A 62 -5.37 8.12 -5.71
N LYS A 63 -6.46 8.72 -6.18
CA LYS A 63 -6.42 10.11 -6.66
C LYS A 63 -6.05 11.08 -5.55
N LYS A 64 -6.59 10.93 -4.34
CA LYS A 64 -6.22 11.75 -3.18
C LYS A 64 -4.74 11.59 -2.83
N LEU A 65 -4.20 10.37 -2.90
CA LEU A 65 -2.78 10.13 -2.69
C LEU A 65 -1.93 10.85 -3.75
N TYR A 66 -2.32 10.75 -5.02
CA TYR A 66 -1.67 11.46 -6.10
C TYR A 66 -1.68 12.98 -5.85
N ASP A 67 -2.86 13.55 -5.56
CA ASP A 67 -3.01 14.97 -5.29
C ASP A 67 -2.19 15.42 -4.07
N LEU A 68 -2.07 14.58 -3.03
CA LEU A 68 -1.21 14.84 -1.88
C LEU A 68 0.26 14.93 -2.27
N VAL A 69 0.77 13.95 -3.03
CA VAL A 69 2.18 13.89 -3.45
C VAL A 69 2.54 15.09 -4.32
N TYR A 70 1.64 15.52 -5.20
CA TYR A 70 1.86 16.68 -6.07
C TYR A 70 1.48 18.03 -5.44
N GLY A 71 1.08 18.04 -4.17
CA GLY A 71 0.73 19.27 -3.44
C GLY A 71 -0.60 19.90 -3.85
N ASN A 72 -1.46 19.14 -4.55
CA ASN A 72 -2.75 19.63 -5.06
C ASN A 72 -3.93 19.29 -4.13
N LEU A 73 -3.70 18.59 -3.02
CA LEU A 73 -4.77 18.19 -2.12
C LEU A 73 -5.25 19.39 -1.30
N GLU A 74 -6.53 19.73 -1.44
CA GLU A 74 -7.16 20.80 -0.68
C GLU A 74 -7.00 20.58 0.84
N GLY A 75 -6.75 21.67 1.58
CA GLY A 75 -6.58 21.63 3.04
C GLY A 75 -5.20 21.19 3.51
N THR A 76 -4.28 20.87 2.63
CA THR A 76 -2.88 20.57 2.99
C THR A 76 -1.97 21.78 2.90
N ASP A 77 -2.41 22.89 2.29
CA ASP A 77 -1.65 24.14 2.08
C ASP A 77 -0.25 23.92 1.49
N GLY A 78 -0.08 22.92 0.65
CA GLY A 78 1.23 22.52 0.14
C GLY A 78 2.22 22.04 1.22
N LYS A 79 1.72 21.61 2.37
CA LYS A 79 2.55 21.21 3.53
C LYS A 79 3.15 19.83 3.41
N PHE A 80 2.67 19.01 2.49
CA PHE A 80 3.32 17.73 2.23
C PHE A 80 4.63 18.01 1.46
N LYS A 81 5.72 17.96 2.17
CA LYS A 81 7.06 18.06 1.62
C LYS A 81 7.85 16.86 2.08
N LEU A 82 8.54 16.23 1.15
CA LEU A 82 9.52 15.20 1.45
C LEU A 82 10.89 15.86 1.48
N ASP A 83 11.60 15.70 2.59
CA ASP A 83 13.02 16.01 2.66
C ASP A 83 13.82 14.87 2.02
N LEU A 84 15.09 15.16 1.70
CA LEU A 84 15.98 14.16 1.14
C LEU A 84 16.14 12.94 2.06
N SER A 85 16.19 13.17 3.37
CA SER A 85 16.22 12.11 4.38
C SER A 85 14.98 11.24 4.33
N ASP A 86 13.79 11.81 4.17
CA ASP A 86 12.54 11.03 4.09
C ASP A 86 12.55 10.05 2.91
N VAL A 87 13.12 10.47 1.78
CA VAL A 87 13.24 9.62 0.58
C VAL A 87 14.22 8.46 0.81
N VAL A 88 15.37 8.75 1.42
CA VAL A 88 16.40 7.74 1.71
C VAL A 88 15.91 6.76 2.78
N ASP A 89 15.36 7.27 3.86
CA ASP A 89 14.86 6.46 4.98
C ASP A 89 13.67 5.60 4.52
N GLY A 90 12.77 6.16 3.70
CA GLY A 90 11.65 5.43 3.13
C GLY A 90 12.09 4.30 2.20
N ALA A 91 13.08 4.54 1.35
CA ALA A 91 13.63 3.51 0.46
C ALA A 91 14.35 2.41 1.26
N SER A 92 15.11 2.77 2.28
CA SER A 92 15.80 1.82 3.16
C SER A 92 14.81 0.96 3.94
N SER A 93 13.81 1.59 4.56
CA SER A 93 12.77 0.88 5.33
C SER A 93 11.96 -0.07 4.44
N LEU A 94 11.65 0.34 3.21
CA LEU A 94 10.96 -0.51 2.24
C LEU A 94 11.78 -1.77 1.93
N MET A 95 13.09 -1.64 1.71
CA MET A 95 13.96 -2.79 1.44
C MET A 95 14.09 -3.71 2.64
N GLU A 96 14.16 -3.16 3.86
CA GLU A 96 14.15 -3.93 5.10
C GLU A 96 12.84 -4.70 5.27
N GLU A 97 11.71 -4.07 5.00
CA GLU A 97 10.38 -4.69 5.05
C GLU A 97 10.27 -5.85 4.05
N VAL A 98 10.73 -5.67 2.80
CA VAL A 98 10.77 -6.76 1.81
C VAL A 98 11.60 -7.93 2.32
N ALA A 99 12.78 -7.67 2.89
CA ALA A 99 13.70 -8.72 3.33
C ALA A 99 13.24 -9.47 4.59
N THR A 100 12.47 -8.82 5.46
CA THR A 100 12.14 -9.37 6.79
C THR A 100 10.72 -9.90 6.91
N SER A 101 9.76 -9.31 6.20
CA SER A 101 8.34 -9.68 6.34
C SER A 101 7.71 -10.11 5.02
N LYS A 102 7.87 -9.33 3.96
CA LYS A 102 7.15 -9.59 2.70
C LYS A 102 7.60 -10.86 1.98
N ILE A 103 8.87 -11.25 2.11
CA ILE A 103 9.43 -12.43 1.45
C ILE A 103 8.77 -13.75 1.88
N VAL A 104 8.03 -13.76 2.97
CA VAL A 104 7.29 -14.93 3.45
C VAL A 104 5.88 -15.05 2.86
N GLY A 105 5.48 -14.15 1.93
CA GLY A 105 4.21 -14.22 1.22
C GLY A 105 3.05 -13.56 1.96
N GLU A 106 3.32 -12.46 2.65
CA GLU A 106 2.30 -11.70 3.40
C GLU A 106 1.66 -10.56 2.59
N GLU A 107 2.23 -10.22 1.41
CA GLU A 107 1.75 -9.08 0.62
C GLU A 107 0.46 -9.41 -0.12
N ASP A 108 0.50 -10.46 -0.94
CA ASP A 108 -0.59 -10.88 -1.83
C ASP A 108 -1.19 -12.21 -1.39
N THR A 109 -1.93 -12.18 -0.29
CA THR A 109 -2.47 -13.39 0.37
C THR A 109 -3.36 -14.24 -0.52
N PHE A 110 -4.06 -13.65 -1.48
CA PHE A 110 -5.03 -14.34 -2.33
C PHE A 110 -4.52 -14.58 -3.74
N SER A 111 -3.83 -13.63 -4.33
CA SER A 111 -3.32 -13.72 -5.70
C SER A 111 -1.99 -14.46 -5.79
N HIS A 112 -1.20 -14.47 -4.71
CA HIS A 112 0.16 -15.03 -4.66
C HIS A 112 1.08 -14.41 -5.71
N THR A 113 0.94 -13.11 -5.96
CA THR A 113 1.72 -12.37 -6.94
C THR A 113 2.85 -11.54 -6.33
N ASP A 114 3.19 -11.79 -5.08
CA ASP A 114 4.21 -11.09 -4.27
C ASP A 114 5.51 -10.77 -5.01
N LEU A 115 5.95 -11.62 -5.95
CA LEU A 115 7.18 -11.39 -6.70
C LEU A 115 7.13 -10.15 -7.60
N TYR A 116 5.93 -9.74 -8.06
CA TYR A 116 5.77 -8.50 -8.82
C TYR A 116 5.95 -7.29 -7.91
N ASP A 117 5.41 -7.38 -6.68
CA ASP A 117 5.53 -6.32 -5.68
C ASP A 117 6.96 -6.17 -5.20
N PHE A 118 7.66 -7.29 -4.95
CA PHE A 118 9.09 -7.25 -4.58
C PHE A 118 9.92 -6.59 -5.68
N LYS A 119 9.66 -6.94 -6.94
CA LYS A 119 10.32 -6.31 -8.08
C LYS A 119 10.05 -4.80 -8.10
N ALA A 120 8.79 -4.40 -7.97
CA ALA A 120 8.40 -2.99 -7.96
C ALA A 120 9.02 -2.22 -6.79
N ASN A 121 9.09 -2.83 -5.61
CA ASN A 121 9.71 -2.25 -4.42
C ASN A 121 11.22 -2.03 -4.62
N VAL A 122 11.93 -3.02 -5.19
CA VAL A 122 13.37 -2.89 -5.51
C VAL A 122 13.61 -1.82 -6.59
N GLU A 123 12.78 -1.79 -7.62
CA GLU A 123 12.86 -0.77 -8.67
C GLU A 123 12.61 0.63 -8.10
N GLY A 124 11.60 0.80 -7.25
CA GLY A 124 11.30 2.06 -6.58
C GLY A 124 12.44 2.54 -5.68
N ALA A 125 13.00 1.67 -4.86
CA ALA A 125 14.16 1.98 -4.03
C ALA A 125 15.39 2.34 -4.87
N THR A 126 15.61 1.66 -6.00
CA THR A 126 16.70 1.96 -6.94
C THR A 126 16.56 3.34 -7.56
N VAL A 127 15.34 3.72 -7.96
CA VAL A 127 15.05 5.07 -8.46
C VAL A 127 15.29 6.12 -7.39
N ALA A 128 14.81 5.88 -6.17
CA ALA A 128 15.02 6.79 -5.04
C ALA A 128 16.51 7.01 -4.77
N TYR A 129 17.29 5.92 -4.69
CA TYR A 129 18.76 6.01 -4.55
C TYR A 129 19.41 6.73 -5.71
N GLY A 130 19.04 6.43 -6.94
CA GLY A 130 19.59 7.09 -8.15
C GLY A 130 19.44 8.61 -8.11
N ASN A 131 18.32 9.10 -7.60
CA ASN A 131 18.06 10.54 -7.46
C ASN A 131 18.98 11.24 -6.43
N VAL A 132 19.49 10.50 -5.44
CA VAL A 132 20.33 11.06 -4.36
C VAL A 132 21.81 10.69 -4.48
N ALA A 133 22.17 9.74 -5.32
CA ALA A 133 23.51 9.16 -5.40
C ALA A 133 24.61 10.20 -5.63
N ASP A 134 24.36 11.20 -6.48
CA ASP A 134 25.34 12.26 -6.77
C ASP A 134 25.53 13.25 -5.61
N LEU A 135 24.55 13.36 -4.73
CA LEU A 135 24.64 14.15 -3.51
C LEU A 135 25.47 13.44 -2.44
N VAL A 136 25.31 12.12 -2.35
CA VAL A 136 26.08 11.28 -1.43
C VAL A 136 27.56 11.28 -1.83
N LYS A 137 27.87 11.06 -3.11
CA LYS A 137 29.25 11.05 -3.63
C LYS A 137 30.01 12.38 -3.47
N LYS A 138 29.32 13.50 -3.32
CA LYS A 138 29.96 14.81 -3.12
C LYS A 138 30.35 15.09 -1.67
N LYS A 139 29.95 14.23 -0.75
CA LYS A 139 30.28 14.36 0.69
C LYS A 139 31.49 13.55 1.13
N ASP A 140 31.96 12.63 0.30
CA ASP A 140 33.22 11.89 0.46
C ASP A 140 34.34 12.62 -0.30
#